data_e3f90623a106b1edf5438451b00efc78
#
_entry.id   e3f90623a106b1edf5438451b00efc78
#
_cell.length_a   1.000
_cell.length_b   1.000
_cell.length_c   1.000
_cell.angle_alpha   90.00
_cell.angle_beta   90.00
_cell.angle_gamma   90.00
#
_symmetry.space_group_name_H-M   'P 1'
#
loop_
_entity.id
_entity.type
_entity.pdbx_description
1 polymer ?
#
loop_
_entity_poly.entity_id
_entity_poly.type
_entity_poly.pdbx_seq_one_letter_code
_entity_poly.pdbx_strand_id
1 'polypeptide(L)'
;MTLKEAMKSIKPASQALRRQAERRWDQVAKPLGSLGVLEEDIIRIAAASGSLAVSLHPRAIVVMCGDNGIVKEGVTQTGQEVTAIVAGNMAQGNSCVCLMARQAGADVIPVDVGMACRDAVPGVVNRKVAYGTKDFLEAPAMT
;
A
#
# COMPACT_ATOMS: atom_id res chain seq x y z
N MET A 1 -15.06 12.21 -2.58
CA MET A 1 -13.80 12.84 -3.04
C MET A 1 -13.37 12.16 -4.33
N THR A 2 -13.26 12.89 -5.42
CA THR A 2 -12.77 12.37 -6.71
C THR A 2 -11.24 12.33 -6.71
N LEU A 3 -10.61 11.57 -7.62
CA LEU A 3 -9.15 11.55 -7.80
C LEU A 3 -8.59 12.96 -8.02
N LYS A 4 -9.27 13.78 -8.82
CA LYS A 4 -8.86 15.16 -9.13
C LYS A 4 -8.87 16.05 -7.87
N GLU A 5 -9.85 15.88 -6.99
CA GLU A 5 -9.92 16.57 -5.70
C GLU A 5 -8.82 16.09 -4.75
N ALA A 6 -8.59 14.76 -4.68
CA ALA A 6 -7.51 14.19 -3.89
C ALA A 6 -6.14 14.73 -4.33
N MET A 7 -5.85 14.75 -5.63
CA MET A 7 -4.61 15.30 -6.17
C MET A 7 -4.43 16.79 -5.82
N LYS A 8 -5.49 17.59 -5.88
CA LYS A 8 -5.44 19.01 -5.50
C LYS A 8 -5.22 19.24 -3.99
N SER A 9 -5.57 18.27 -3.16
CA SER A 9 -5.38 18.35 -1.71
C SER A 9 -3.95 18.04 -1.25
N ILE A 10 -3.12 17.45 -2.12
CA ILE A 10 -1.73 17.13 -1.82
C ILE A 10 -0.94 18.43 -1.66
N LYS A 11 -0.40 18.65 -0.46
CA LYS A 11 0.44 19.80 -0.14
C LYS A 11 1.91 19.40 -0.17
N PRO A 12 2.82 20.31 -0.54
CA PRO A 12 4.26 20.08 -0.40
C PRO A 12 4.62 19.82 1.07
N ALA A 13 5.63 18.97 1.31
CA ALA A 13 6.18 18.77 2.64
C ALA A 13 6.72 20.10 3.21
N SER A 14 6.48 20.33 4.50
CA SER A 14 6.84 21.59 5.16
C SER A 14 8.34 21.76 5.34
N GLN A 15 8.95 22.67 4.61
CA GLN A 15 10.37 23.02 4.75
C GLN A 15 10.69 23.63 6.13
N ALA A 16 9.73 24.30 6.75
CA ALA A 16 9.90 24.84 8.09
C ALA A 16 10.01 23.74 9.14
N LEU A 17 9.12 22.72 9.07
CA LEU A 17 9.17 21.55 9.96
C LEU A 17 10.40 20.69 9.69
N ARG A 18 10.82 20.55 8.42
CA ARG A 18 12.07 19.88 8.07
C ARG A 18 13.24 20.47 8.87
N ARG A 19 13.45 21.79 8.75
CA ARG A 19 14.53 22.50 9.47
C ARG A 19 14.38 22.42 11.00
N GLN A 20 13.15 22.37 11.52
CA GLN A 20 12.95 22.19 12.96
C GLN A 20 13.31 20.78 13.42
N ALA A 21 12.97 19.76 12.64
CA ALA A 21 13.33 18.37 12.93
C ALA A 21 14.85 18.17 12.87
N GLU A 22 15.53 18.73 11.88
CA GLU A 22 17.00 18.74 11.77
C GLU A 22 17.65 19.31 13.04
N ARG A 23 17.25 20.53 13.44
CA ARG A 23 17.77 21.16 14.66
C ARG A 23 17.49 20.35 15.92
N ARG A 24 16.36 19.64 15.97
CA ARG A 24 16.02 18.78 17.10
C ARG A 24 16.94 17.57 17.21
N TRP A 25 17.32 16.98 16.07
CA TRP A 25 18.32 15.91 16.01
C TRP A 25 19.71 16.38 16.45
N ASP A 26 20.11 17.60 16.07
CA ASP A 26 21.40 18.20 16.47
C ASP A 26 21.51 18.45 17.99
N GLN A 27 20.37 18.59 18.67
CA GLN A 27 20.30 18.75 20.13
C GLN A 27 20.35 17.43 20.90
N VAL A 28 20.24 16.28 20.23
CA VAL A 28 20.36 14.97 20.87
C VAL A 28 21.84 14.69 21.14
N ALA A 29 22.15 14.19 22.36
CA ALA A 29 23.51 13.86 22.77
C ALA A 29 24.07 12.65 22.02
N LYS A 30 24.47 12.84 20.76
CA LYS A 30 25.08 11.86 19.86
C LYS A 30 25.98 12.59 18.85
N PRO A 31 26.92 11.91 18.16
CA PRO A 31 27.62 12.52 17.04
C PRO A 31 26.62 12.96 15.95
N LEU A 32 26.86 14.13 15.36
CA LEU A 32 25.99 14.67 14.30
C LEU A 32 25.88 13.68 13.13
N GLY A 33 24.64 13.41 12.69
CA GLY A 33 24.38 12.52 11.57
C GLY A 33 24.70 11.03 11.82
N SER A 34 24.99 10.62 13.06
CA SER A 34 25.49 9.27 13.36
C SER A 34 24.52 8.14 13.05
N LEU A 35 23.21 8.42 12.99
CA LEU A 35 22.19 7.43 12.62
C LEU A 35 21.86 7.44 11.12
N GLY A 36 22.52 8.32 10.33
CA GLY A 36 22.45 8.33 8.88
C GLY A 36 21.01 8.41 8.33
N VAL A 37 20.62 7.44 7.51
CA VAL A 37 19.32 7.38 6.85
C VAL A 37 18.14 7.44 7.83
N LEU A 38 18.26 6.88 9.03
CA LEU A 38 17.19 6.91 10.03
C LEU A 38 16.84 8.36 10.43
N GLU A 39 17.84 9.23 10.63
CA GLU A 39 17.59 10.65 10.94
C GLU A 39 16.89 11.34 9.77
N GLU A 40 17.39 11.14 8.55
CA GLU A 40 16.79 11.73 7.36
C GLU A 40 15.34 11.28 7.15
N ASP A 41 15.05 9.99 7.33
CA ASP A 41 13.69 9.48 7.17
C ASP A 41 12.72 10.07 8.21
N ILE A 42 13.13 10.16 9.47
CA ILE A 42 12.31 10.79 10.52
C ILE A 42 12.09 12.28 10.23
N ILE A 43 13.10 12.99 9.74
CA ILE A 43 12.99 14.40 9.32
C ILE A 43 11.98 14.54 8.17
N ARG A 44 12.04 13.65 7.17
CA ARG A 44 11.12 13.64 6.03
C ARG A 44 9.68 13.34 6.46
N ILE A 45 9.49 12.37 7.38
CA ILE A 45 8.17 12.05 7.92
C ILE A 45 7.61 13.24 8.70
N ALA A 46 8.39 13.91 9.54
CA ALA A 46 7.97 15.12 10.25
C ALA A 46 7.50 16.22 9.29
N ALA A 47 8.27 16.47 8.22
CA ALA A 47 7.93 17.45 7.20
C ALA A 47 6.63 17.09 6.44
N ALA A 48 6.43 15.81 6.13
CA ALA A 48 5.28 15.31 5.38
C ALA A 48 4.01 15.24 6.23
N SER A 49 4.12 14.79 7.50
CA SER A 49 3.00 14.67 8.42
C SER A 49 2.54 15.99 9.02
N GLY A 50 3.34 17.06 8.89
CA GLY A 50 3.03 18.35 9.48
C GLY A 50 3.24 18.40 11.01
N SER A 51 4.04 17.49 11.60
CA SER A 51 4.27 17.38 13.04
C SER A 51 5.69 16.94 13.37
N LEU A 52 6.27 17.52 14.41
CA LEU A 52 7.55 17.06 14.99
C LEU A 52 7.37 15.82 15.90
N ALA A 53 6.14 15.53 16.32
CA ALA A 53 5.79 14.30 17.03
C ALA A 53 5.47 13.21 15.99
N VAL A 54 6.54 12.56 15.50
CA VAL A 54 6.41 11.52 14.47
C VAL A 54 5.80 10.27 15.09
N SER A 55 4.75 9.75 14.46
CA SER A 55 4.15 8.45 14.77
C SER A 55 4.16 7.58 13.52
N LEU A 56 4.51 6.30 13.69
CA LEU A 56 4.41 5.27 12.66
C LEU A 56 3.13 4.42 12.82
N HIS A 57 2.21 4.85 13.66
CA HIS A 57 0.94 4.16 13.90
C HIS A 57 -0.25 5.07 13.59
N PRO A 58 -1.38 4.53 13.05
CA PRO A 58 -1.55 3.13 12.61
C PRO A 58 -0.75 2.81 11.32
N ARG A 59 -0.36 1.55 11.16
CA ARG A 59 0.27 1.04 9.93
C ARG A 59 -0.69 0.15 9.18
N ALA A 60 -0.67 0.22 7.85
CA ALA A 60 -1.52 -0.63 7.01
C ALA A 60 -0.74 -1.15 5.78
N ILE A 61 -1.06 -2.38 5.39
CA ILE A 61 -0.62 -3.00 4.14
C ILE A 61 -1.85 -3.07 3.24
N VAL A 62 -1.86 -2.27 2.17
CA VAL A 62 -2.93 -2.31 1.17
C VAL A 62 -2.52 -3.31 0.08
N VAL A 63 -3.32 -4.36 -0.10
CA VAL A 63 -3.07 -5.41 -1.10
C VAL A 63 -4.06 -5.24 -2.24
N MET A 64 -3.58 -4.81 -3.40
CA MET A 64 -4.39 -4.69 -4.62
C MET A 64 -4.55 -6.05 -5.28
N CYS A 65 -5.77 -6.57 -5.32
CA CYS A 65 -6.10 -7.89 -5.88
C CYS A 65 -6.68 -7.72 -7.30
N GLY A 66 -6.06 -8.39 -8.26
CA GLY A 66 -6.51 -8.35 -9.66
C GLY A 66 -5.97 -9.55 -10.43
N ASP A 67 -6.67 -9.94 -11.47
CA ASP A 67 -6.36 -11.07 -12.33
C ASP A 67 -5.78 -10.63 -13.67
N ASN A 68 -4.91 -11.45 -14.22
CA ASN A 68 -4.29 -11.23 -15.52
C ASN A 68 -4.90 -12.15 -16.58
N GLY A 69 -5.30 -11.60 -17.74
CA GLY A 69 -5.90 -12.35 -18.84
C GLY A 69 -4.98 -13.38 -19.47
N ILE A 70 -3.67 -13.20 -19.38
CA ILE A 70 -2.66 -14.15 -19.88
C ILE A 70 -2.77 -15.57 -19.26
N VAL A 71 -3.48 -15.71 -18.14
CA VAL A 71 -3.70 -17.03 -17.50
C VAL A 71 -4.34 -18.04 -18.44
N LYS A 72 -5.14 -17.60 -19.40
CA LYS A 72 -5.73 -18.49 -20.42
C LYS A 72 -4.70 -19.21 -21.28
N GLU A 73 -3.48 -18.69 -21.39
CA GLU A 73 -2.38 -19.27 -22.15
C GLU A 73 -1.63 -20.39 -21.38
N GLY A 74 -2.13 -20.77 -20.20
CA GLY A 74 -1.56 -21.86 -19.41
C GLY A 74 -0.19 -21.55 -18.79
N VAL A 75 0.14 -20.28 -18.61
CA VAL A 75 1.43 -19.82 -18.05
C VAL A 75 1.52 -19.99 -16.53
N THR A 76 0.43 -20.37 -15.88
CA THR A 76 0.37 -20.58 -14.43
C THR A 76 -0.17 -21.97 -14.10
N GLN A 77 0.12 -22.46 -12.88
CA GLN A 77 -0.37 -23.75 -12.38
C GLN A 77 -1.83 -23.69 -11.89
N THR A 78 -2.36 -22.49 -11.68
CA THR A 78 -3.70 -22.25 -11.12
C THR A 78 -4.47 -21.30 -12.00
N GLY A 79 -5.80 -21.36 -11.93
CA GLY A 79 -6.68 -20.40 -12.61
C GLY A 79 -6.85 -19.10 -11.81
N GLN A 80 -7.68 -18.20 -12.35
CA GLN A 80 -7.98 -16.89 -11.75
C GLN A 80 -8.81 -16.99 -10.46
N GLU A 81 -9.49 -18.11 -10.22
CA GLU A 81 -10.28 -18.34 -9.00
C GLU A 81 -9.46 -18.22 -7.72
N VAL A 82 -8.16 -18.54 -7.80
CA VAL A 82 -7.25 -18.49 -6.64
C VAL A 82 -7.11 -17.07 -6.08
N THR A 83 -7.17 -16.05 -6.91
CA THR A 83 -7.06 -14.65 -6.46
C THR A 83 -8.18 -14.28 -5.48
N ALA A 84 -9.42 -14.67 -5.80
CA ALA A 84 -10.57 -14.41 -4.92
C ALA A 84 -10.48 -15.20 -3.60
N ILE A 85 -10.02 -16.48 -3.66
CA ILE A 85 -9.81 -17.32 -2.47
C ILE A 85 -8.75 -16.69 -1.56
N VAL A 86 -7.61 -16.28 -2.11
CA VAL A 86 -6.52 -15.67 -1.35
C VAL A 86 -6.93 -14.32 -0.77
N ALA A 87 -7.67 -13.50 -1.54
CA ALA A 87 -8.22 -12.23 -1.05
C ALA A 87 -9.17 -12.45 0.15
N GLY A 88 -10.04 -13.47 0.08
CA GLY A 88 -10.91 -13.86 1.18
C GLY A 88 -10.14 -14.33 2.42
N ASN A 89 -9.08 -15.13 2.23
CA ASN A 89 -8.20 -15.54 3.33
C ASN A 89 -7.48 -14.34 3.96
N MET A 90 -7.05 -13.34 3.18
CA MET A 90 -6.51 -12.10 3.70
C MET A 90 -7.55 -11.32 4.52
N ALA A 91 -8.78 -11.21 4.03
CA ALA A 91 -9.87 -10.54 4.74
C ALA A 91 -10.19 -11.21 6.09
N GLN A 92 -10.00 -12.54 6.18
CA GLN A 92 -10.17 -13.32 7.41
C GLN A 92 -8.94 -13.33 8.32
N GLY A 93 -7.82 -12.75 7.89
CA GLY A 93 -6.58 -12.73 8.65
C GLY A 93 -5.76 -14.03 8.61
N ASN A 94 -6.05 -14.94 7.68
CA ASN A 94 -5.51 -16.31 7.62
C ASN A 94 -4.34 -16.49 6.62
N SER A 95 -3.90 -15.43 5.97
CA SER A 95 -2.78 -15.50 5.00
C SER A 95 -1.43 -15.23 5.65
N CYS A 96 -0.33 -15.62 4.99
CA CYS A 96 1.03 -15.34 5.46
C CYS A 96 1.27 -13.84 5.68
N VAL A 97 0.78 -12.98 4.78
CA VAL A 97 0.92 -11.52 4.93
C VAL A 97 0.23 -11.02 6.20
N CYS A 98 -0.91 -11.60 6.58
CA CYS A 98 -1.62 -11.24 7.81
C CYS A 98 -0.86 -11.66 9.07
N LEU A 99 -0.22 -12.84 9.05
CA LEU A 99 0.61 -13.31 10.16
C LEU A 99 1.82 -12.39 10.35
N MET A 100 2.51 -12.04 9.27
CA MET A 100 3.66 -11.13 9.29
C MET A 100 3.25 -9.71 9.68
N ALA A 101 2.12 -9.21 9.17
CA ALA A 101 1.59 -7.89 9.50
C ALA A 101 1.27 -7.76 11.00
N ARG A 102 0.68 -8.79 11.62
CA ARG A 102 0.45 -8.81 13.08
C ARG A 102 1.73 -8.64 13.87
N GLN A 103 2.82 -9.32 13.48
CA GLN A 103 4.13 -9.15 14.13
C GLN A 103 4.68 -7.74 13.95
N ALA A 104 4.42 -7.12 12.79
CA ALA A 104 4.82 -5.74 12.51
C ALA A 104 3.87 -4.68 13.10
N GLY A 105 2.77 -5.08 13.75
CA GLY A 105 1.72 -4.16 14.24
C GLY A 105 1.06 -3.37 13.11
N ALA A 106 0.74 -4.04 12.00
CA ALA A 106 0.09 -3.46 10.83
C ALA A 106 -1.21 -4.21 10.49
N ASP A 107 -2.19 -3.48 9.96
CA ASP A 107 -3.42 -4.05 9.41
C ASP A 107 -3.24 -4.45 7.94
N VAL A 108 -3.98 -5.47 7.48
CA VAL A 108 -4.01 -5.86 6.08
C VAL A 108 -5.37 -5.50 5.49
N ILE A 109 -5.34 -4.75 4.39
CA ILE A 109 -6.54 -4.26 3.70
C ILE A 109 -6.52 -4.81 2.27
N PRO A 110 -7.19 -5.95 1.99
CA PRO A 110 -7.33 -6.44 0.64
C PRO A 110 -8.34 -5.59 -0.14
N VAL A 111 -7.96 -5.18 -1.35
CA VAL A 111 -8.77 -4.34 -2.24
C VAL A 111 -8.92 -5.04 -3.59
N ASP A 112 -10.15 -5.35 -3.97
CA ASP A 112 -10.45 -5.83 -5.32
C ASP A 112 -10.40 -4.66 -6.30
N VAL A 113 -9.38 -4.64 -7.13
CA VAL A 113 -9.22 -3.67 -8.22
C VAL A 113 -9.48 -4.28 -9.59
N GLY A 114 -9.57 -5.61 -9.68
CA GLY A 114 -9.73 -6.28 -10.96
C GLY A 114 -9.75 -7.81 -10.86
N MET A 115 -10.32 -8.39 -9.82
CA MET A 115 -10.52 -9.84 -9.77
C MET A 115 -11.55 -10.29 -10.81
N ALA A 116 -11.33 -11.44 -11.45
CA ALA A 116 -12.21 -11.98 -12.47
C ALA A 116 -13.55 -12.53 -11.91
N CYS A 117 -13.62 -12.78 -10.60
CA CYS A 117 -14.86 -13.22 -9.95
C CYS A 117 -15.95 -12.15 -10.06
N ARG A 118 -17.21 -12.60 -10.29
CA ARG A 118 -18.39 -11.71 -10.39
C ARG A 118 -18.90 -11.27 -9.03
N ASP A 119 -18.87 -12.18 -8.06
CA ASP A 119 -19.40 -11.94 -6.73
C ASP A 119 -18.40 -11.17 -5.87
N ALA A 120 -18.92 -10.31 -5.02
CA ALA A 120 -18.10 -9.60 -4.03
C ALA A 120 -17.56 -10.58 -2.98
N VAL A 121 -16.28 -10.51 -2.68
CA VAL A 121 -15.64 -11.33 -1.64
C VAL A 121 -15.85 -10.65 -0.27
N PRO A 122 -16.47 -11.32 0.70
CA PRO A 122 -16.72 -10.73 2.02
C PRO A 122 -15.43 -10.23 2.70
N GLY A 123 -15.46 -9.01 3.23
CA GLY A 123 -14.32 -8.38 3.90
C GLY A 123 -13.25 -7.81 2.96
N VAL A 124 -13.36 -8.00 1.66
CA VAL A 124 -12.51 -7.36 0.64
C VAL A 124 -13.14 -6.04 0.20
N VAL A 125 -12.35 -4.97 0.20
CA VAL A 125 -12.81 -3.65 -0.24
C VAL A 125 -13.02 -3.66 -1.75
N ASN A 126 -14.26 -3.51 -2.22
CA ASN A 126 -14.55 -3.51 -3.65
C ASN A 126 -14.24 -2.14 -4.28
N ARG A 127 -13.27 -2.12 -5.18
CA ARG A 127 -12.88 -0.99 -6.05
C ARG A 127 -12.62 -1.48 -7.47
N LYS A 128 -13.32 -2.55 -7.88
CA LYS A 128 -13.16 -3.21 -9.17
C LYS A 128 -13.32 -2.23 -10.34
N VAL A 129 -12.30 -2.18 -11.19
CA VAL A 129 -12.28 -1.39 -12.44
C VAL A 129 -12.76 -2.24 -13.61
N ALA A 130 -12.30 -3.51 -13.67
CA ALA A 130 -12.66 -4.48 -14.69
C ALA A 130 -12.55 -5.91 -14.12
N TYR A 131 -13.02 -6.90 -14.87
CA TYR A 131 -12.90 -8.33 -14.51
C TYR A 131 -11.59 -8.92 -15.04
N GLY A 132 -10.47 -8.54 -14.43
CA GLY A 132 -9.13 -8.87 -14.89
C GLY A 132 -8.63 -7.95 -16.01
N THR A 133 -7.40 -8.19 -16.43
CA THR A 133 -6.83 -7.55 -17.63
C THR A 133 -7.19 -8.35 -18.89
N LYS A 134 -6.99 -7.75 -20.05
CA LYS A 134 -6.99 -8.49 -21.32
C LYS A 134 -5.74 -9.38 -21.37
N ASP A 135 -5.79 -10.38 -22.26
CA ASP A 135 -4.60 -11.13 -22.63
C ASP A 135 -3.69 -10.26 -23.49
N PHE A 136 -2.47 -10.04 -23.03
CA PHE A 136 -1.53 -9.18 -23.75
C PHE A 136 -0.87 -9.85 -24.98
N LEU A 137 -1.13 -11.14 -25.25
CA LEU A 137 -0.82 -11.75 -26.54
C LEU A 137 -1.79 -11.29 -27.64
N GLU A 138 -3.01 -10.93 -27.29
CA GLU A 138 -4.03 -10.51 -28.25
C GLU A 138 -4.18 -9.00 -28.34
N ALA A 139 -4.07 -8.29 -27.21
CA ALA A 139 -4.30 -6.85 -27.11
C ALA A 139 -3.56 -6.25 -25.90
N PRO A 140 -3.39 -4.91 -25.81
CA PRO A 140 -2.89 -4.28 -24.59
C PRO A 140 -3.70 -4.72 -23.37
N ALA A 141 -3.00 -5.10 -22.30
CA ALA A 141 -3.63 -5.62 -21.08
C ALA A 141 -4.63 -4.65 -20.45
N MET A 142 -4.34 -3.35 -20.55
CA MET A 142 -5.20 -2.25 -20.11
C MET A 142 -5.25 -1.18 -21.17
N THR A 143 -6.32 -0.39 -21.19
CA THR A 143 -6.53 0.75 -22.10
C THR A 143 -6.24 2.06 -21.38
#